data_de1476155654636a7839a165be3201b5
#
_entry.id   de1476155654636a7839a165be3201b5
#
_cell.length_a   1.000
_cell.length_b   1.000
_cell.length_c   1.000
_cell.angle_alpha   90.00
_cell.angle_beta   90.00
_cell.angle_gamma   90.00
#
_symmetry.space_group_name_H-M   'P 1'
#
loop_
_entity.id
_entity.type
_entity.pdbx_description
1 polymer ?
#
loop_
_entity_poly.entity_id
_entity_poly.type
_entity_poly.pdbx_seq_one_letter_code
_entity_poly.pdbx_strand_id
1 'polypeptide(L)'
;MQTLHGYTVDETQWKSKGGGGQCNIAKKGGKEYFIKRLAFPRYPDSDNFKGAFKQQKIDICNDWYRRRQEIIRAIPGSGTGTTVKPIEYFREGPCYYEVANLIDVTSIPYDEIYKESKEDKARVMLTVAMSLADLHKKGIVHGDLDPGNILISRVAGSKNLVTKLIDFSDSFFENDPPETIMSKDFWWSPEVALYSKAAASGVSPNPYKKYISCKADVFSLGIVFHQYCAKGGKPPICTKAQPWQEFNTGKIPQIASEIEPEFRALISDMLECEPSKRPAMAEVHKRLSLIHISEPTRQEAI
;
A
#
# COMPACT_ATOMS: atom_id res chain seq x y z
N MET A 1 -29.56 -10.11 5.05
CA MET A 1 -29.25 -9.00 4.09
C MET A 1 -29.45 -7.67 4.81
N GLN A 2 -28.46 -6.82 4.77
CA GLN A 2 -28.49 -5.46 5.31
C GLN A 2 -28.29 -4.46 4.16
N THR A 3 -28.93 -3.31 4.25
CA THR A 3 -28.67 -2.20 3.32
C THR A 3 -27.84 -1.14 4.01
N LEU A 4 -26.67 -0.83 3.44
CA LEU A 4 -25.73 0.18 3.90
C LEU A 4 -25.56 1.21 2.77
N HIS A 5 -26.03 2.42 2.97
CA HIS A 5 -25.92 3.51 1.99
C HIS A 5 -26.36 3.11 0.55
N GLY A 6 -27.41 2.28 0.46
CA GLY A 6 -27.93 1.76 -0.82
C GLY A 6 -27.18 0.54 -1.36
N TYR A 7 -26.16 0.03 -0.67
CA TYR A 7 -25.50 -1.24 -0.96
C TYR A 7 -26.13 -2.35 -0.14
N THR A 8 -26.50 -3.45 -0.78
CA THR A 8 -27.00 -4.65 -0.10
C THR A 8 -25.84 -5.60 0.19
N VAL A 9 -25.68 -5.99 1.45
CA VAL A 9 -24.63 -6.92 1.90
C VAL A 9 -25.24 -8.10 2.66
N ASP A 10 -24.60 -9.26 2.57
CA ASP A 10 -24.92 -10.40 3.40
C ASP A 10 -24.13 -10.31 4.73
N GLU A 11 -24.83 -10.05 5.82
CA GLU A 11 -24.21 -9.87 7.14
C GLU A 11 -23.43 -11.10 7.63
N THR A 12 -23.76 -12.29 7.13
CA THR A 12 -23.09 -13.53 7.51
C THR A 12 -21.75 -13.74 6.81
N GLN A 13 -21.46 -12.95 5.78
CA GLN A 13 -20.28 -13.10 4.90
C GLN A 13 -19.15 -12.11 5.21
N TRP A 14 -19.21 -11.36 6.30
CA TRP A 14 -18.11 -10.50 6.71
C TRP A 14 -16.87 -11.32 7.08
N LYS A 15 -15.79 -11.07 6.36
CA LYS A 15 -14.48 -11.72 6.59
C LYS A 15 -13.55 -10.76 7.29
N SER A 16 -12.91 -11.19 8.36
CA SER A 16 -11.88 -10.39 9.03
C SER A 16 -10.67 -10.23 8.12
N LYS A 17 -10.18 -9.00 8.04
CA LYS A 17 -8.91 -8.64 7.40
C LYS A 17 -7.96 -8.13 8.50
N GLY A 18 -6.67 -8.31 8.33
CA GLY A 18 -5.68 -7.79 9.29
C GLY A 18 -5.95 -6.33 9.68
N GLY A 19 -5.58 -5.92 10.91
CA GLY A 19 -5.86 -4.57 11.42
C GLY A 19 -7.28 -4.35 11.95
N GLY A 20 -8.09 -5.42 12.16
CA GLY A 20 -9.42 -5.35 12.77
C GLY A 20 -10.54 -4.88 11.83
N GLY A 21 -10.24 -4.61 10.57
CA GLY A 21 -11.24 -4.33 9.55
C GLY A 21 -11.95 -5.61 9.07
N GLN A 22 -13.12 -5.44 8.44
CA GLN A 22 -13.87 -6.55 7.83
C GLN A 22 -14.25 -6.21 6.40
N CYS A 23 -14.23 -7.19 5.52
CA CYS A 23 -14.59 -7.02 4.12
C CYS A 23 -15.71 -7.96 3.70
N ASN A 24 -16.46 -7.54 2.68
CA ASN A 24 -17.58 -8.29 2.11
C ASN A 24 -17.74 -7.92 0.63
N ILE A 25 -18.65 -8.60 -0.06
CA ILE A 25 -19.16 -8.22 -1.37
C ILE A 25 -20.51 -7.54 -1.16
N ALA A 26 -20.67 -6.37 -1.76
CA ALA A 26 -21.90 -5.59 -1.73
C ALA A 26 -22.51 -5.50 -3.13
N LYS A 27 -23.84 -5.37 -3.20
CA LYS A 27 -24.57 -5.21 -4.47
C LYS A 27 -25.32 -3.89 -4.52
N LYS A 28 -25.23 -3.17 -5.64
CA LYS A 28 -25.97 -1.94 -5.90
C LYS A 28 -26.24 -1.82 -7.40
N GLY A 29 -27.52 -1.64 -7.78
CA GLY A 29 -27.88 -1.51 -9.21
C GLY A 29 -27.50 -2.71 -10.08
N GLY A 30 -27.57 -3.94 -9.56
CA GLY A 30 -27.21 -5.16 -10.27
C GLY A 30 -25.71 -5.41 -10.43
N LYS A 31 -24.85 -4.52 -9.89
CA LYS A 31 -23.40 -4.65 -9.94
C LYS A 31 -22.83 -5.02 -8.56
N GLU A 32 -21.74 -5.77 -8.55
CA GLU A 32 -21.01 -6.16 -7.34
C GLU A 32 -19.84 -5.21 -7.08
N TYR A 33 -19.58 -4.99 -5.79
CA TYR A 33 -18.54 -4.10 -5.27
C TYR A 33 -17.82 -4.77 -4.11
N PHE A 34 -16.56 -4.44 -3.94
CA PHE A 34 -15.85 -4.72 -2.71
C PHE A 34 -16.25 -3.66 -1.66
N ILE A 35 -16.62 -4.09 -0.46
CA ILE A 35 -16.91 -3.20 0.66
C ILE A 35 -16.06 -3.58 1.88
N LYS A 36 -15.41 -2.58 2.48
CA LYS A 36 -14.58 -2.73 3.67
C LYS A 36 -15.21 -1.93 4.82
N ARG A 37 -15.51 -2.60 5.93
CA ARG A 37 -15.87 -1.96 7.19
C ARG A 37 -14.58 -1.66 7.94
N LEU A 38 -14.29 -0.38 8.18
CA LEU A 38 -13.06 0.05 8.82
C LEU A 38 -13.11 -0.20 10.33
N ALA A 39 -11.99 -0.58 10.94
CA ALA A 39 -11.90 -0.77 12.38
C ALA A 39 -12.01 0.54 13.14
N PHE A 40 -11.33 1.58 12.63
CA PHE A 40 -11.24 2.91 13.21
C PHE A 40 -11.31 4.01 12.12
N PRO A 41 -11.73 5.22 12.50
CA PRO A 41 -12.31 5.58 13.79
C PRO A 41 -13.72 5.00 13.97
N ARG A 42 -14.24 5.10 15.22
CA ARG A 42 -15.63 4.77 15.53
C ARG A 42 -16.34 6.05 15.97
N TYR A 43 -17.42 6.38 15.27
CA TYR A 43 -18.24 7.56 15.60
C TYR A 43 -19.00 7.31 16.91
N PRO A 44 -19.02 8.27 17.83
CA PRO A 44 -19.67 8.10 19.14
C PRO A 44 -21.20 8.31 19.04
N ASP A 45 -21.91 7.34 18.44
CA ASP A 45 -23.39 7.40 18.30
C ASP A 45 -24.14 7.09 19.61
N SER A 46 -23.49 6.47 20.60
CA SER A 46 -24.14 6.08 21.84
C SER A 46 -24.05 7.16 22.91
N ASP A 47 -25.01 7.13 23.86
CA ASP A 47 -25.02 8.00 25.05
C ASP A 47 -23.94 7.67 26.08
N ASN A 48 -23.12 6.64 25.82
CA ASN A 48 -21.97 6.26 26.66
C ASN A 48 -20.87 7.33 26.69
N PHE A 49 -20.87 8.25 25.72
CA PHE A 49 -19.95 9.38 25.67
C PHE A 49 -20.72 10.66 25.94
N LYS A 50 -20.29 11.46 26.92
CA LYS A 50 -20.95 12.71 27.31
C LYS A 50 -20.00 13.89 27.31
N GLY A 51 -20.55 15.10 27.14
CA GLY A 51 -19.84 16.37 27.29
C GLY A 51 -18.66 16.56 26.29
N ALA A 52 -17.63 17.27 26.74
CA ALA A 52 -16.49 17.67 25.93
C ALA A 52 -15.74 16.47 25.30
N PHE A 53 -15.69 15.33 25.97
CA PHE A 53 -15.05 14.11 25.43
C PHE A 53 -15.79 13.53 24.22
N LYS A 54 -17.15 13.58 24.22
CA LYS A 54 -17.96 13.17 23.06
C LYS A 54 -17.68 14.09 21.88
N GLN A 55 -17.65 15.41 22.12
CA GLN A 55 -17.40 16.40 21.07
C GLN A 55 -16.00 16.21 20.46
N GLN A 56 -14.96 16.04 21.27
CA GLN A 56 -13.60 15.78 20.78
C GLN A 56 -13.53 14.54 19.88
N LYS A 57 -14.21 13.45 20.25
CA LYS A 57 -14.29 12.25 19.38
C LYS A 57 -15.04 12.52 18.08
N ILE A 58 -16.11 13.30 18.11
CA ILE A 58 -16.83 13.71 16.91
C ILE A 58 -15.90 14.49 15.97
N ASP A 59 -15.16 15.45 16.52
CA ASP A 59 -14.24 16.30 15.75
C ASP A 59 -13.14 15.46 15.08
N ILE A 60 -12.54 14.50 15.81
CA ILE A 60 -11.57 13.55 15.26
C ILE A 60 -12.18 12.72 14.11
N CYS A 61 -13.41 12.21 14.29
CA CYS A 61 -14.09 11.44 13.27
C CYS A 61 -14.41 12.27 12.03
N ASN A 62 -14.85 13.50 12.20
CA ASN A 62 -15.18 14.41 11.10
C ASN A 62 -13.91 14.82 10.34
N ASP A 63 -12.83 15.13 11.04
CA ASP A 63 -11.55 15.47 10.41
C ASP A 63 -10.99 14.29 9.63
N TRP A 64 -11.01 13.10 10.21
CA TRP A 64 -10.61 11.87 9.52
C TRP A 64 -11.45 11.65 8.25
N TYR A 65 -12.77 11.78 8.33
CA TYR A 65 -13.67 11.57 7.20
C TYR A 65 -13.41 12.59 6.07
N ARG A 66 -13.23 13.87 6.43
CA ARG A 66 -12.86 14.93 5.50
C ARG A 66 -11.56 14.58 4.75
N ARG A 67 -10.51 14.20 5.49
CA ARG A 67 -9.21 13.78 4.91
C ARG A 67 -9.37 12.60 3.95
N ARG A 68 -10.17 11.58 4.28
CA ARG A 68 -10.45 10.45 3.37
C ARG A 68 -11.10 10.92 2.07
N GLN A 69 -12.07 11.81 2.14
CA GLN A 69 -12.72 12.37 0.96
C GLN A 69 -11.73 13.16 0.08
N GLU A 70 -10.84 13.94 0.68
CA GLU A 70 -9.81 14.70 -0.03
C GLU A 70 -8.82 13.75 -0.74
N ILE A 71 -8.36 12.70 -0.07
CA ILE A 71 -7.48 11.68 -0.66
C ILE A 71 -8.14 10.98 -1.83
N ILE A 72 -9.38 10.50 -1.69
CA ILE A 72 -10.09 9.87 -2.81
C ILE A 72 -10.15 10.81 -4.03
N ARG A 73 -10.47 12.09 -3.82
CA ARG A 73 -10.54 13.05 -4.93
C ARG A 73 -9.18 13.23 -5.60
N ALA A 74 -8.11 13.24 -4.81
CA ALA A 74 -6.76 13.49 -5.29
C ALA A 74 -6.08 12.26 -5.94
N ILE A 75 -6.47 11.03 -5.57
CA ILE A 75 -5.96 9.81 -6.20
C ILE A 75 -6.23 9.89 -7.71
N PRO A 76 -5.20 9.80 -8.56
CA PRO A 76 -5.38 9.84 -10.00
C PRO A 76 -6.32 8.74 -10.48
N GLY A 77 -7.28 9.09 -11.33
CA GLY A 77 -8.00 8.09 -12.10
C GLY A 77 -7.01 7.45 -13.06
N SER A 78 -6.71 6.15 -12.89
CA SER A 78 -5.79 5.49 -13.80
C SER A 78 -6.47 5.28 -15.15
N GLY A 79 -6.08 6.03 -16.16
CA GLY A 79 -6.43 5.72 -17.56
C GLY A 79 -5.97 4.32 -17.97
N THR A 80 -5.01 3.74 -17.25
CA THR A 80 -4.44 2.40 -17.45
C THR A 80 -5.14 1.31 -16.63
N GLY A 81 -6.01 1.65 -15.66
CA GLY A 81 -6.67 0.67 -14.79
C GLY A 81 -5.73 -0.03 -13.79
N THR A 82 -4.53 0.49 -13.58
CA THR A 82 -3.52 -0.12 -12.69
C THR A 82 -3.70 0.26 -11.21
N THR A 83 -4.52 1.25 -10.93
CA THR A 83 -4.87 1.69 -9.56
C THR A 83 -6.35 1.46 -9.32
N VAL A 84 -6.70 0.71 -8.27
CA VAL A 84 -8.09 0.47 -7.88
C VAL A 84 -8.48 1.52 -6.84
N LYS A 85 -8.87 2.68 -7.35
CA LYS A 85 -9.30 3.82 -6.54
C LYS A 85 -10.60 3.48 -5.80
N PRO A 86 -10.74 3.82 -4.49
CA PRO A 86 -12.03 3.77 -3.82
C PRO A 86 -13.07 4.62 -4.56
N ILE A 87 -14.31 4.13 -4.62
CA ILE A 87 -15.43 4.86 -5.22
C ILE A 87 -15.95 5.89 -4.24
N GLU A 88 -16.15 5.47 -2.99
CA GLU A 88 -16.63 6.34 -1.92
C GLU A 88 -16.25 5.81 -0.54
N TYR A 89 -16.22 6.74 0.43
CA TYR A 89 -16.31 6.45 1.85
C TYR A 89 -17.67 6.97 2.36
N PHE A 90 -18.32 6.20 3.24
CA PHE A 90 -19.52 6.66 3.92
C PHE A 90 -19.55 6.16 5.35
N ARG A 91 -20.40 6.79 6.17
CA ARG A 91 -20.68 6.39 7.54
C ARG A 91 -22.07 5.80 7.65
N GLU A 92 -22.20 4.68 8.34
CA GLU A 92 -23.49 4.11 8.74
C GLU A 92 -23.41 3.69 10.21
N GLY A 93 -24.24 4.29 11.05
CA GLY A 93 -24.12 4.17 12.51
C GLY A 93 -22.73 4.60 13.00
N PRO A 94 -22.10 3.83 13.89
CA PRO A 94 -20.77 4.16 14.41
C PRO A 94 -19.62 3.78 13.45
N CYS A 95 -19.92 3.12 12.33
CA CYS A 95 -18.92 2.53 11.43
C CYS A 95 -18.70 3.38 10.20
N TYR A 96 -17.45 3.38 9.71
CA TYR A 96 -17.08 3.89 8.40
C TYR A 96 -16.82 2.75 7.43
N TYR A 97 -17.19 2.97 6.20
CA TYR A 97 -17.10 1.99 5.11
C TYR A 97 -16.37 2.60 3.91
N GLU A 98 -15.55 1.78 3.27
CA GLU A 98 -14.94 2.06 1.97
C GLU A 98 -15.56 1.15 0.93
N VAL A 99 -15.88 1.68 -0.25
CA VAL A 99 -16.35 0.90 -1.39
C VAL A 99 -15.39 1.07 -2.55
N ALA A 100 -15.06 -0.04 -3.21
CA ALA A 100 -14.25 -0.07 -4.41
C ALA A 100 -14.87 -1.01 -5.45
N ASN A 101 -14.41 -0.92 -6.70
CA ASN A 101 -14.77 -1.93 -7.70
C ASN A 101 -14.28 -3.30 -7.25
N LEU A 102 -15.14 -4.31 -7.37
CA LEU A 102 -14.74 -5.69 -7.17
C LEU A 102 -13.78 -6.09 -8.30
N ILE A 103 -12.63 -6.61 -7.91
CA ILE A 103 -11.66 -7.19 -8.84
C ILE A 103 -11.80 -8.70 -8.75
N ASP A 104 -12.44 -9.27 -9.76
CA ASP A 104 -12.63 -10.72 -9.88
C ASP A 104 -11.42 -11.33 -10.60
N VAL A 105 -10.32 -11.44 -9.88
CA VAL A 105 -9.10 -12.10 -10.37
C VAL A 105 -8.45 -12.89 -9.24
N THR A 106 -7.96 -14.07 -9.58
CA THR A 106 -7.07 -14.82 -8.70
C THR A 106 -5.67 -14.22 -8.81
N SER A 107 -5.20 -13.58 -7.72
CA SER A 107 -3.84 -13.05 -7.67
C SER A 107 -2.83 -14.18 -7.60
N ILE A 108 -1.74 -14.06 -8.36
CA ILE A 108 -0.58 -14.92 -8.21
C ILE A 108 0.02 -14.65 -6.83
N PRO A 109 0.33 -15.69 -6.01
CA PRO A 109 1.02 -15.50 -4.75
C PRO A 109 2.34 -14.76 -4.93
N TYR A 110 2.63 -13.78 -4.08
CA TYR A 110 3.84 -12.96 -4.22
C TYR A 110 5.14 -13.76 -4.14
N ASP A 111 5.13 -14.86 -3.39
CA ASP A 111 6.23 -15.81 -3.22
C ASP A 111 6.41 -16.76 -4.41
N GLU A 112 5.61 -16.59 -5.45
CA GLU A 112 5.73 -17.29 -6.73
C GLU A 112 6.24 -16.38 -7.87
N ILE A 113 6.21 -15.04 -7.70
CA ILE A 113 6.63 -14.07 -8.73
C ILE A 113 8.10 -14.26 -9.13
N TYR A 114 8.96 -14.72 -8.22
CA TYR A 114 10.37 -15.00 -8.54
C TYR A 114 10.55 -16.05 -9.65
N LYS A 115 9.53 -16.87 -9.91
CA LYS A 115 9.54 -17.90 -10.98
C LYS A 115 9.29 -17.32 -12.37
N GLU A 116 8.78 -16.10 -12.44
CA GLU A 116 8.51 -15.43 -13.71
C GLU A 116 9.80 -15.00 -14.41
N SER A 117 9.71 -14.74 -15.72
CA SER A 117 10.84 -14.23 -16.47
C SER A 117 11.34 -12.88 -15.91
N LYS A 118 12.58 -12.52 -16.22
CA LYS A 118 13.13 -11.21 -15.85
C LYS A 118 12.26 -10.07 -16.37
N GLU A 119 11.79 -10.20 -17.62
CA GLU A 119 10.93 -9.23 -18.30
C GLU A 119 9.58 -9.11 -17.61
N ASP A 120 8.96 -10.23 -17.19
CA ASP A 120 7.68 -10.22 -16.48
C ASP A 120 7.82 -9.61 -15.09
N LYS A 121 8.89 -9.94 -14.36
CA LYS A 121 9.23 -9.29 -13.09
C LYS A 121 9.41 -7.78 -13.29
N ALA A 122 10.19 -7.36 -14.29
CA ALA A 122 10.38 -5.95 -14.62
C ALA A 122 9.08 -5.25 -14.95
N ARG A 123 8.19 -5.87 -15.72
CA ARG A 123 6.87 -5.32 -16.09
C ARG A 123 5.96 -5.15 -14.87
N VAL A 124 5.91 -6.13 -13.97
CA VAL A 124 5.16 -6.05 -12.72
C VAL A 124 5.67 -4.87 -11.89
N MET A 125 6.98 -4.81 -11.62
CA MET A 125 7.60 -3.76 -10.82
C MET A 125 7.43 -2.37 -11.47
N LEU A 126 7.57 -2.28 -12.80
CA LEU A 126 7.35 -1.06 -13.57
C LEU A 126 5.93 -0.51 -13.40
N THR A 127 4.92 -1.39 -13.47
CA THR A 127 3.52 -1.01 -13.34
C THR A 127 3.22 -0.45 -11.94
N VAL A 128 3.74 -1.10 -10.88
CA VAL A 128 3.58 -0.61 -9.51
C VAL A 128 4.29 0.73 -9.33
N ALA A 129 5.53 0.86 -9.82
CA ALA A 129 6.30 2.09 -9.73
C ALA A 129 5.61 3.26 -10.45
N MET A 130 4.99 3.01 -11.61
CA MET A 130 4.20 4.00 -12.34
C MET A 130 2.99 4.48 -11.50
N SER A 131 2.22 3.54 -10.96
CA SER A 131 1.03 3.87 -10.15
C SER A 131 1.41 4.70 -8.91
N LEU A 132 2.50 4.33 -8.23
CA LEU A 132 3.01 5.10 -7.09
C LEU A 132 3.61 6.44 -7.50
N ALA A 133 4.30 6.53 -8.62
CA ALA A 133 4.81 7.81 -9.11
C ALA A 133 3.68 8.82 -9.36
N ASP A 134 2.52 8.36 -9.85
CA ASP A 134 1.36 9.21 -10.06
C ASP A 134 0.71 9.66 -8.74
N LEU A 135 0.68 8.82 -7.71
CA LEU A 135 0.27 9.19 -6.35
C LEU A 135 1.23 10.21 -5.74
N HIS A 136 2.54 9.94 -5.82
CA HIS A 136 3.59 10.79 -5.25
C HIS A 136 3.64 12.18 -5.89
N LYS A 137 3.30 12.32 -7.19
CA LYS A 137 3.12 13.64 -7.86
C LYS A 137 2.02 14.48 -7.20
N LYS A 138 1.08 13.85 -6.48
CA LYS A 138 0.03 14.52 -5.72
C LYS A 138 0.37 14.67 -4.24
N GLY A 139 1.58 14.30 -3.83
CA GLY A 139 2.01 14.28 -2.45
C GLY A 139 1.26 13.25 -1.60
N ILE A 140 0.72 12.18 -2.22
CA ILE A 140 0.00 11.12 -1.52
C ILE A 140 0.95 9.96 -1.25
N VAL A 141 1.12 9.63 0.02
CA VAL A 141 1.79 8.41 0.50
C VAL A 141 0.75 7.30 0.55
N HIS A 142 1.05 6.13 -0.01
CA HIS A 142 0.17 4.96 0.08
C HIS A 142 0.02 4.50 1.54
N GLY A 143 1.14 4.44 2.26
CA GLY A 143 1.20 4.23 3.71
C GLY A 143 1.07 2.78 4.18
N ASP A 144 0.59 1.86 3.36
CA ASP A 144 0.48 0.42 3.68
C ASP A 144 0.90 -0.46 2.49
N LEU A 145 2.12 -0.26 1.99
CA LEU A 145 2.65 -1.08 0.90
C LEU A 145 3.18 -2.41 1.44
N ASP A 146 2.48 -3.47 1.07
CA ASP A 146 2.90 -4.86 1.23
C ASP A 146 2.44 -5.70 0.02
N PRO A 147 2.90 -6.94 -0.14
CA PRO A 147 2.48 -7.77 -1.28
C PRO A 147 0.97 -8.01 -1.38
N GLY A 148 0.24 -7.96 -0.26
CA GLY A 148 -1.23 -8.15 -0.24
C GLY A 148 -2.00 -6.97 -0.84
N ASN A 149 -1.36 -5.81 -0.98
CA ASN A 149 -1.94 -4.61 -1.56
C ASN A 149 -1.54 -4.41 -3.04
N ILE A 150 -0.85 -5.41 -3.62
CA ILE A 150 -0.48 -5.47 -5.04
C ILE A 150 -1.05 -6.76 -5.64
N LEU A 151 -2.14 -6.64 -6.40
CA LEU A 151 -2.73 -7.79 -7.08
C LEU A 151 -1.99 -8.02 -8.40
N ILE A 152 -1.55 -9.25 -8.63
CA ILE A 152 -0.87 -9.66 -9.86
C ILE A 152 -1.62 -10.86 -10.41
N SER A 153 -2.11 -10.78 -11.63
CA SER A 153 -2.86 -11.85 -12.26
C SER A 153 -2.49 -12.04 -13.73
N ARG A 154 -2.79 -13.21 -14.26
CA ARG A 154 -2.64 -13.46 -15.71
C ARG A 154 -3.91 -13.03 -16.46
N VAL A 155 -3.70 -12.44 -17.63
CA VAL A 155 -4.80 -12.20 -18.55
C VAL A 155 -5.30 -13.55 -19.08
N ALA A 156 -6.60 -13.78 -19.06
CA ALA A 156 -7.19 -15.02 -19.55
C ALA A 156 -6.75 -15.28 -21.01
N GLY A 157 -6.25 -16.51 -21.28
CA GLY A 157 -5.76 -16.90 -22.59
C GLY A 157 -4.41 -16.28 -23.01
N SER A 158 -3.69 -15.60 -22.12
CA SER A 158 -2.39 -14.96 -22.39
C SER A 158 -1.38 -15.28 -21.31
N LYS A 159 -0.09 -15.13 -21.62
CA LYS A 159 1.00 -15.14 -20.66
C LYS A 159 1.18 -13.79 -19.95
N ASN A 160 0.53 -12.73 -20.43
CA ASN A 160 0.72 -11.37 -19.92
C ASN A 160 0.22 -11.22 -18.47
N LEU A 161 1.00 -10.54 -17.65
CA LEU A 161 0.64 -10.19 -16.29
C LEU A 161 -0.03 -8.81 -16.23
N VAL A 162 -1.06 -8.72 -15.41
CA VAL A 162 -1.73 -7.46 -15.04
C VAL A 162 -1.49 -7.21 -13.58
N THR A 163 -1.09 -5.99 -13.24
CA THR A 163 -0.79 -5.57 -11.88
C THR A 163 -1.74 -4.44 -11.48
N LYS A 164 -2.28 -4.53 -10.26
CA LYS A 164 -3.17 -3.50 -9.70
C LYS A 164 -2.75 -3.16 -8.28
N LEU A 165 -2.60 -1.86 -8.02
CA LEU A 165 -2.40 -1.31 -6.68
C LEU A 165 -3.77 -1.08 -6.04
N ILE A 166 -3.96 -1.56 -4.79
CA ILE A 166 -5.22 -1.54 -4.06
C ILE A 166 -5.04 -1.05 -2.63
N ASP A 167 -6.16 -0.79 -1.96
CA ASP A 167 -6.26 -0.50 -0.52
C ASP A 167 -5.58 0.83 -0.10
N PHE A 168 -6.28 1.92 -0.32
CA PHE A 168 -5.84 3.28 0.03
C PHE A 168 -6.37 3.76 1.39
N SER A 169 -6.88 2.84 2.24
CA SER A 169 -7.49 3.22 3.52
C SER A 169 -6.50 3.84 4.52
N ASP A 170 -5.22 3.57 4.38
CA ASP A 170 -4.16 4.11 5.24
C ASP A 170 -3.32 5.22 4.56
N SER A 171 -3.71 5.63 3.33
CA SER A 171 -3.03 6.70 2.60
C SER A 171 -3.20 8.06 3.26
N PHE A 172 -2.21 8.93 3.09
CA PHE A 172 -2.21 10.30 3.63
C PHE A 172 -1.40 11.25 2.74
N PHE A 173 -1.58 12.56 2.93
CA PHE A 173 -0.71 13.56 2.31
C PHE A 173 0.61 13.65 3.08
N GLU A 174 1.75 13.71 2.38
CA GLU A 174 3.08 13.70 3.01
C GLU A 174 3.34 14.89 3.94
N ASN A 175 2.69 16.03 3.72
CA ASN A 175 2.74 17.19 4.59
C ASN A 175 1.80 17.11 5.80
N ASP A 176 0.93 16.09 5.85
CA ASP A 176 -0.06 15.90 6.90
C ASP A 176 -0.21 14.41 7.29
N PRO A 177 0.87 13.76 7.75
CA PRO A 177 0.80 12.37 8.20
C PRO A 177 -0.10 12.24 9.44
N PRO A 178 -0.84 11.11 9.55
CA PRO A 178 -1.67 10.84 10.72
C PRO A 178 -0.82 10.72 11.98
N GLU A 179 -1.42 10.97 13.15
CA GLU A 179 -0.69 10.82 14.45
C GLU A 179 -0.13 9.41 14.64
N THR A 180 -0.81 8.40 14.11
CA THR A 180 -0.39 6.99 14.15
C THR A 180 -0.49 6.38 12.76
N ILE A 181 0.59 5.76 12.30
CA ILE A 181 0.63 4.96 11.06
C ILE A 181 0.29 3.52 11.45
N MET A 182 -0.77 2.96 10.85
CA MET A 182 -1.37 1.67 11.24
C MET A 182 -0.94 0.50 10.37
N SER A 183 -0.04 0.71 9.41
CA SER A 183 0.45 -0.34 8.52
C SER A 183 1.26 -1.42 9.25
N LYS A 184 1.51 -2.53 8.55
CA LYS A 184 2.29 -3.65 9.09
C LYS A 184 3.75 -3.27 9.26
N ASP A 185 4.29 -3.42 10.46
CA ASP A 185 5.61 -2.96 10.87
C ASP A 185 6.78 -3.64 10.12
N PHE A 186 6.55 -4.82 9.55
CA PHE A 186 7.57 -5.50 8.76
C PHE A 186 8.03 -4.69 7.54
N TRP A 187 7.12 -3.95 6.90
CA TRP A 187 7.41 -3.12 5.72
C TRP A 187 7.72 -1.66 6.04
N TRP A 188 7.73 -1.29 7.31
CA TRP A 188 8.07 0.08 7.69
C TRP A 188 9.47 0.48 7.25
N SER A 189 9.60 1.73 6.85
CA SER A 189 10.90 2.38 6.74
C SER A 189 11.43 2.79 8.12
N PRO A 190 12.75 3.03 8.28
CA PRO A 190 13.33 3.43 9.55
C PRO A 190 12.66 4.67 10.17
N GLU A 191 12.36 5.70 9.37
CA GLU A 191 11.69 6.91 9.83
C GLU A 191 10.25 6.68 10.27
N VAL A 192 9.50 5.78 9.60
CA VAL A 192 8.14 5.39 10.01
C VAL A 192 8.19 4.66 11.34
N ALA A 193 9.16 3.77 11.54
CA ALA A 193 9.34 3.06 12.80
C ALA A 193 9.64 4.01 13.96
N LEU A 194 10.52 5.01 13.76
CA LEU A 194 10.84 6.03 14.75
C LEU A 194 9.63 6.92 15.05
N TYR A 195 8.91 7.34 14.01
CA TYR A 195 7.69 8.13 14.14
C TYR A 195 6.63 7.39 14.96
N SER A 196 6.35 6.12 14.62
CA SER A 196 5.35 5.30 15.29
C SER A 196 5.71 5.01 16.74
N LYS A 197 7.00 4.77 17.04
CA LYS A 197 7.49 4.61 18.42
C LYS A 197 7.32 5.88 19.25
N ALA A 198 7.65 7.03 18.70
CA ALA A 198 7.49 8.31 19.38
C ALA A 198 6.00 8.60 19.67
N ALA A 199 5.12 8.32 18.70
CA ALA A 199 3.67 8.45 18.88
C ALA A 199 3.14 7.52 19.98
N ALA A 200 3.55 6.25 19.97
CA ALA A 200 3.16 5.28 21.01
C ALA A 200 3.65 5.65 22.41
N SER A 201 4.76 6.39 22.50
CA SER A 201 5.30 6.91 23.76
C SER A 201 4.70 8.27 24.18
N GLY A 202 3.71 8.78 23.43
CA GLY A 202 3.04 10.06 23.73
C GLY A 202 3.91 11.29 23.49
N VAL A 203 4.97 11.18 22.68
CA VAL A 203 5.86 12.32 22.37
C VAL A 203 5.13 13.27 21.42
N SER A 204 4.86 14.49 21.89
CA SER A 204 4.19 15.55 21.13
C SER A 204 4.87 16.91 21.36
N PRO A 205 5.23 17.67 20.31
CA PRO A 205 5.15 17.29 18.89
C PRO A 205 6.13 16.17 18.53
N ASN A 206 5.72 15.29 17.61
CA ASN A 206 6.56 14.17 17.18
C ASN A 206 7.73 14.65 16.32
N PRO A 207 9.00 14.50 16.78
CA PRO A 207 10.18 15.07 16.11
C PRO A 207 10.46 14.41 14.75
N TYR A 208 9.92 13.22 14.50
CA TYR A 208 10.13 12.46 13.27
C TYR A 208 9.11 12.79 12.19
N LYS A 209 8.06 13.58 12.50
CA LYS A 209 7.02 13.96 11.55
C LYS A 209 7.59 14.55 10.25
N LYS A 210 8.61 15.37 10.33
CA LYS A 210 9.26 16.04 9.19
C LYS A 210 9.99 15.09 8.21
N TYR A 211 10.22 13.84 8.61
CA TYR A 211 10.87 12.84 7.75
C TYR A 211 9.87 11.94 7.04
N ILE A 212 8.59 11.98 7.44
CA ILE A 212 7.53 11.18 6.81
C ILE A 212 7.18 11.80 5.47
N SER A 213 7.42 11.04 4.40
CA SER A 213 7.20 11.48 3.03
C SER A 213 6.93 10.29 2.11
N CYS A 214 6.69 10.53 0.84
CA CYS A 214 6.58 9.51 -0.21
C CYS A 214 7.79 8.55 -0.28
N LYS A 215 8.94 8.92 0.32
CA LYS A 215 10.12 8.06 0.40
C LYS A 215 9.91 6.84 1.34
N ALA A 216 8.93 6.88 2.22
CA ALA A 216 8.55 5.73 3.04
C ALA A 216 8.01 4.59 2.16
N ASP A 217 7.14 4.91 1.19
CA ASP A 217 6.64 3.94 0.21
C ASP A 217 7.77 3.32 -0.64
N VAL A 218 8.79 4.11 -0.98
CA VAL A 218 9.95 3.62 -1.74
C VAL A 218 10.67 2.50 -0.98
N PHE A 219 10.87 2.68 0.32
CA PHE A 219 11.50 1.65 1.16
C PHE A 219 10.65 0.39 1.25
N SER A 220 9.36 0.53 1.56
CA SER A 220 8.42 -0.60 1.65
C SER A 220 8.38 -1.38 0.34
N LEU A 221 8.31 -0.66 -0.79
CA LEU A 221 8.33 -1.28 -2.11
C LEU A 221 9.67 -1.95 -2.43
N GLY A 222 10.79 -1.44 -1.91
CA GLY A 222 12.10 -2.08 -2.02
C GLY A 222 12.11 -3.48 -1.40
N ILE A 223 11.45 -3.65 -0.22
CA ILE A 223 11.27 -4.97 0.41
C ILE A 223 10.42 -5.87 -0.49
N VAL A 224 9.31 -5.36 -1.03
CA VAL A 224 8.41 -6.11 -1.91
C VAL A 224 9.12 -6.53 -3.19
N PHE A 225 9.89 -5.65 -3.82
CA PHE A 225 10.65 -5.97 -5.02
C PHE A 225 11.73 -7.02 -4.77
N HIS A 226 12.37 -6.99 -3.60
CA HIS A 226 13.26 -8.07 -3.19
C HIS A 226 12.50 -9.41 -3.14
N GLN A 227 11.31 -9.45 -2.54
CA GLN A 227 10.49 -10.66 -2.46
C GLN A 227 10.07 -11.17 -3.85
N TYR A 228 9.82 -10.29 -4.82
CA TYR A 228 9.50 -10.69 -6.19
C TYR A 228 10.69 -11.27 -6.97
N CYS A 229 11.93 -10.94 -6.56
CA CYS A 229 13.14 -11.39 -7.23
C CYS A 229 13.81 -12.55 -6.51
N ALA A 230 13.78 -12.60 -5.18
CA ALA A 230 14.46 -13.61 -4.39
C ALA A 230 13.72 -14.94 -4.39
N LYS A 231 14.47 -16.04 -4.49
CA LYS A 231 13.92 -17.40 -4.50
C LYS A 231 13.02 -17.67 -3.28
N GLY A 232 11.79 -18.10 -3.57
CA GLY A 232 10.78 -18.40 -2.54
C GLY A 232 10.18 -17.16 -1.89
N GLY A 233 10.22 -15.98 -2.57
CA GLY A 233 9.61 -14.75 -2.07
C GLY A 233 10.22 -14.22 -0.77
N LYS A 234 11.50 -14.53 -0.53
CA LYS A 234 12.16 -14.15 0.72
C LYS A 234 12.40 -12.64 0.81
N PRO A 235 12.22 -12.03 1.99
CA PRO A 235 12.60 -10.64 2.22
C PRO A 235 14.13 -10.48 2.23
N PRO A 236 14.66 -9.22 2.24
CA PRO A 236 16.07 -8.97 2.46
C PRO A 236 16.60 -9.68 3.70
N ILE A 237 17.82 -10.18 3.63
CA ILE A 237 18.44 -10.95 4.72
C ILE A 237 18.76 -9.99 5.88
N CYS A 238 18.15 -10.24 7.02
CA CYS A 238 18.26 -9.42 8.21
C CYS A 238 18.64 -10.29 9.41
N THR A 239 19.40 -9.74 10.35
CA THR A 239 19.70 -10.37 11.63
C THR A 239 18.61 -10.10 12.68
N LYS A 240 17.71 -9.15 12.38
CA LYS A 240 16.57 -8.74 13.22
C LYS A 240 15.26 -9.17 12.58
N ALA A 241 14.16 -9.08 13.34
CA ALA A 241 12.84 -9.52 12.89
C ALA A 241 12.30 -8.66 11.73
N GLN A 242 12.58 -7.37 11.72
CA GLN A 242 12.15 -6.45 10.66
C GLN A 242 13.34 -5.76 9.98
N PRO A 243 13.27 -5.50 8.67
CA PRO A 243 14.36 -4.88 7.91
C PRO A 243 14.81 -3.52 8.48
N TRP A 244 13.88 -2.67 8.92
CA TRP A 244 14.21 -1.37 9.50
C TRP A 244 15.04 -1.45 10.80
N GLN A 245 14.97 -2.59 11.53
CA GLN A 245 15.73 -2.76 12.77
C GLN A 245 17.24 -2.94 12.53
N GLU A 246 17.65 -3.37 11.34
CA GLU A 246 19.07 -3.49 11.00
C GLU A 246 19.79 -2.15 11.11
N PHE A 247 19.15 -1.06 10.67
CA PHE A 247 19.75 0.27 10.73
C PHE A 247 20.03 0.76 12.15
N ASN A 248 19.25 0.31 13.14
CA ASN A 248 19.49 0.62 14.56
C ASN A 248 20.77 -0.06 15.09
N THR A 249 21.29 -1.05 14.38
CA THR A 249 22.53 -1.77 14.72
C THR A 249 23.70 -1.38 13.83
N GLY A 250 23.52 -0.37 12.98
CA GLY A 250 24.52 0.06 12.00
C GLY A 250 24.69 -0.91 10.81
N LYS A 251 23.77 -1.85 10.63
CA LYS A 251 23.76 -2.80 9.52
C LYS A 251 22.76 -2.38 8.45
N ILE A 252 22.93 -2.92 7.24
CA ILE A 252 22.02 -2.73 6.12
C ILE A 252 21.41 -4.08 5.77
N PRO A 253 20.10 -4.18 5.48
CA PRO A 253 19.52 -5.42 4.98
C PRO A 253 20.25 -5.93 3.73
N GLN A 254 20.63 -7.21 3.73
CA GLN A 254 21.40 -7.76 2.64
C GLN A 254 20.47 -8.21 1.51
N ILE A 255 20.79 -7.78 0.31
CA ILE A 255 20.11 -8.22 -0.91
C ILE A 255 20.61 -9.61 -1.29
N ALA A 256 19.71 -10.52 -1.59
CA ALA A 256 20.03 -11.88 -2.00
C ALA A 256 20.92 -11.89 -3.27
N SER A 257 21.99 -12.68 -3.24
CA SER A 257 23.02 -12.68 -4.31
C SER A 257 22.52 -13.25 -5.63
N GLU A 258 21.49 -14.09 -5.60
CA GLU A 258 20.87 -14.68 -6.78
C GLU A 258 19.99 -13.70 -7.58
N ILE A 259 19.68 -12.53 -7.01
CA ILE A 259 18.91 -11.50 -7.72
C ILE A 259 19.77 -10.89 -8.82
N GLU A 260 19.18 -10.66 -9.99
CA GLU A 260 19.86 -10.05 -11.15
C GLU A 260 20.51 -8.71 -10.76
N PRO A 261 21.73 -8.42 -11.24
CA PRO A 261 22.52 -7.26 -10.78
C PRO A 261 21.79 -5.93 -10.88
N GLU A 262 20.99 -5.72 -11.93
CA GLU A 262 20.26 -4.48 -12.18
C GLU A 262 19.13 -4.27 -11.15
N PHE A 263 18.38 -5.33 -10.83
CA PHE A 263 17.36 -5.29 -9.78
C PHE A 263 18.00 -5.13 -8.41
N ARG A 264 19.11 -5.82 -8.15
CA ARG A 264 19.85 -5.73 -6.90
C ARG A 264 20.33 -4.30 -6.62
N ALA A 265 20.91 -3.63 -7.62
CA ALA A 265 21.34 -2.25 -7.50
C ALA A 265 20.16 -1.31 -7.21
N LEU A 266 19.03 -1.46 -7.93
CA LEU A 266 17.83 -0.66 -7.72
C LEU A 266 17.25 -0.87 -6.30
N ILE A 267 17.09 -2.12 -5.89
CA ILE A 267 16.55 -2.49 -4.57
C ILE A 267 17.45 -1.94 -3.45
N SER A 268 18.78 -2.03 -3.61
CA SER A 268 19.73 -1.47 -2.65
C SER A 268 19.51 0.03 -2.44
N ASP A 269 19.37 0.81 -3.53
CA ASP A 269 19.12 2.25 -3.44
C ASP A 269 17.75 2.57 -2.82
N MET A 270 16.73 1.73 -3.09
CA MET A 270 15.40 1.88 -2.48
C MET A 270 15.42 1.62 -0.97
N LEU A 271 16.31 0.76 -0.49
CA LEU A 271 16.46 0.39 0.92
C LEU A 271 17.46 1.26 1.68
N GLU A 272 17.87 2.40 1.14
CA GLU A 272 18.71 3.36 1.86
C GLU A 272 18.06 3.80 3.18
N CYS A 273 18.88 3.91 4.25
CA CYS A 273 18.40 4.33 5.58
C CYS A 273 17.82 5.75 5.55
N GLU A 274 18.57 6.67 4.98
CA GLU A 274 18.17 8.06 4.83
C GLU A 274 17.14 8.23 3.71
N PRO A 275 15.92 8.78 4.00
CA PRO A 275 14.91 9.00 2.96
C PRO A 275 15.40 9.83 1.77
N SER A 276 16.26 10.83 2.02
CA SER A 276 16.81 11.72 0.97
C SER A 276 17.69 10.99 -0.05
N LYS A 277 18.30 9.87 0.33
CA LYS A 277 19.16 9.07 -0.56
C LYS A 277 18.38 8.09 -1.43
N ARG A 278 17.16 7.75 -1.04
CA ARG A 278 16.29 6.89 -1.85
C ARG A 278 15.90 7.58 -3.17
N PRO A 279 15.82 6.86 -4.29
CA PRO A 279 15.33 7.42 -5.54
C PRO A 279 13.89 7.92 -5.37
N ALA A 280 13.45 8.90 -6.15
CA ALA A 280 12.03 9.19 -6.31
C ALA A 280 11.36 8.05 -7.10
N MET A 281 10.05 7.81 -6.91
CA MET A 281 9.36 6.73 -7.60
C MET A 281 9.37 6.89 -9.13
N ALA A 282 9.39 8.13 -9.63
CA ALA A 282 9.58 8.40 -11.06
C ALA A 282 10.95 7.93 -11.58
N GLU A 283 12.01 8.01 -10.76
CA GLU A 283 13.34 7.47 -11.12
C GLU A 283 13.36 5.94 -11.05
N VAL A 284 12.71 5.34 -10.05
CA VAL A 284 12.52 3.87 -9.98
C VAL A 284 11.83 3.37 -11.25
N HIS A 285 10.73 4.02 -11.66
CA HIS A 285 10.00 3.71 -12.88
C HIS A 285 10.89 3.81 -14.12
N LYS A 286 11.67 4.90 -14.26
CA LYS A 286 12.60 5.10 -15.37
C LYS A 286 13.66 3.99 -15.44
N ARG A 287 14.28 3.63 -14.32
CA ARG A 287 15.30 2.57 -14.26
C ARG A 287 14.72 1.21 -14.64
N LEU A 288 13.51 0.89 -14.17
CA LEU A 288 12.82 -0.35 -14.55
C LEU A 288 12.46 -0.39 -16.04
N SER A 289 12.10 0.74 -16.65
CA SER A 289 11.82 0.81 -18.09
C SER A 289 13.08 0.47 -18.93
N LEU A 290 14.26 0.91 -18.48
CA LEU A 290 15.52 0.58 -19.14
C LEU A 290 15.87 -0.91 -19.01
N ILE A 291 15.63 -1.51 -17.85
CA ILE A 291 15.83 -2.96 -17.65
C ILE A 291 14.90 -3.75 -18.55
N HIS A 292 13.63 -3.33 -18.68
CA HIS A 292 12.65 -4.01 -19.53
C HIS A 292 12.98 -3.94 -21.03
N ILE A 293 13.58 -2.82 -21.49
CA ILE A 293 13.91 -2.60 -22.92
C ILE A 293 15.23 -3.26 -23.32
N SER A 294 16.16 -3.48 -22.38
CA SER A 294 17.54 -3.89 -22.65
C SER A 294 17.70 -5.34 -23.16
N GLU A 295 16.63 -6.14 -23.22
CA GLU A 295 16.67 -7.44 -23.86
C GLU A 295 15.86 -7.42 -25.17
N PRO A 296 16.51 -7.63 -26.34
CA PRO A 296 15.78 -7.78 -27.58
C PRO A 296 14.87 -9.00 -27.47
N THR A 297 13.59 -8.80 -27.76
CA THR A 297 12.63 -9.91 -27.90
C THR A 297 13.25 -10.95 -28.83
N ARG A 298 13.46 -12.17 -28.35
CA ARG A 298 13.99 -13.34 -29.08
C ARG A 298 13.10 -13.78 -30.24
N GLN A 299 12.28 -12.90 -30.79
CA GLN A 299 11.33 -13.17 -31.88
C GLN A 299 11.73 -12.62 -33.27
N GLU A 300 12.90 -12.01 -33.40
CA GLU A 300 13.41 -11.55 -34.72
C GLU A 300 14.65 -12.32 -35.21
N ALA A 301 14.84 -13.55 -34.76
CA ALA A 301 15.86 -14.43 -35.28
C ALA A 301 15.28 -15.80 -35.67
N ILE A 302 14.40 -15.84 -36.69
CA ILE A 302 14.13 -17.01 -37.54
C ILE A 302 13.96 -16.52 -38.99
#